data_93cf181e69300ab6aa96367b2720a0c6
#
_entry.id   93cf181e69300ab6aa96367b2720a0c6
#
_cell.length_a   1.000
_cell.length_b   1.000
_cell.length_c   1.000
_cell.angle_alpha   90.00
_cell.angle_beta   90.00
_cell.angle_gamma   90.00
#
_symmetry.space_group_name_H-M   'P 1'
#
loop_
_entity.id
_entity.type
_entity.pdbx_description
1 polymer ?
#
loop_
_entity_poly.entity_id
_entity_poly.type
_entity_poly.pdbx_seq_one_letter_code
_entity_poly.pdbx_strand_id
1 'polypeptide(L)'
;MPTFRVCITSFGDRSSREITMRRIIVGITGATGAIFGIRLLHALRAAQVETHLVLSKWGQQTIEHETGVTAEQLRELASVSHGTSNMAATVSSGSFFTDGMVIAPCSMRTLGAIAHGYGESLVHRSADVILKERRKLVLVPRETPLSEIHLENMLKLARMGVTMLPPMPAFYNHPKTIDDIVDHIVARVLDQFGIPADFAKRWDGQLSHPESVKRVK
;
A
#
# COMPACT_ATOMS: atom_id res chain seq x y z
N MET A 1 -2.14 -62.31 -13.46
CA MET A 1 -2.66 -60.97 -13.62
C MET A 1 -3.05 -60.44 -12.25
N PRO A 2 -2.33 -59.46 -11.68
CA PRO A 2 -2.71 -58.88 -10.38
C PRO A 2 -3.71 -57.74 -10.61
N THR A 3 -4.84 -57.82 -9.95
CA THR A 3 -5.94 -56.84 -9.91
C THR A 3 -5.53 -55.66 -9.03
N PHE A 4 -5.41 -54.48 -9.64
CA PHE A 4 -5.24 -53.18 -8.91
C PHE A 4 -6.57 -52.81 -8.24
N ARG A 5 -6.63 -52.82 -6.93
CA ARG A 5 -7.68 -52.17 -6.12
C ARG A 5 -7.38 -50.68 -6.03
N VAL A 6 -8.21 -49.85 -6.66
CA VAL A 6 -8.21 -48.41 -6.49
C VAL A 6 -8.85 -48.10 -5.13
N CYS A 7 -8.07 -47.62 -4.19
CA CYS A 7 -8.59 -47.12 -2.92
C CYS A 7 -9.10 -45.68 -3.12
N ILE A 8 -10.43 -45.53 -3.20
CA ILE A 8 -11.07 -44.21 -3.22
C ILE A 8 -11.14 -43.75 -1.77
N THR A 9 -10.18 -42.94 -1.33
CA THR A 9 -10.29 -42.22 -0.06
C THR A 9 -11.28 -41.07 -0.25
N SER A 10 -12.34 -41.09 0.57
CA SER A 10 -13.36 -40.03 0.68
C SER A 10 -12.72 -38.66 0.88
N PHE A 11 -13.07 -37.73 0.02
CA PHE A 11 -12.77 -36.30 0.22
C PHE A 11 -13.54 -35.83 1.45
N GLY A 12 -12.84 -35.71 2.59
CA GLY A 12 -13.34 -35.06 3.78
C GLY A 12 -13.67 -33.59 3.50
N ASP A 13 -14.78 -33.17 4.01
CA ASP A 13 -15.33 -31.81 4.03
C ASP A 13 -14.23 -30.79 4.44
N ARG A 14 -13.85 -29.91 3.48
CA ARG A 14 -12.96 -28.77 3.72
C ARG A 14 -13.78 -27.54 4.05
N SER A 15 -14.50 -27.53 5.15
CA SER A 15 -15.23 -26.36 5.64
C SER A 15 -14.56 -25.62 6.81
N SER A 16 -13.29 -25.89 7.10
CA SER A 16 -12.45 -25.00 7.92
C SER A 16 -11.53 -24.18 7.00
N ARG A 17 -12.01 -23.04 6.49
CA ARG A 17 -11.12 -22.01 5.98
C ARG A 17 -10.27 -21.56 7.18
N GLU A 18 -9.04 -22.06 7.28
CA GLU A 18 -8.02 -21.36 8.05
C GLU A 18 -8.05 -19.92 7.56
N ILE A 19 -8.38 -19.00 8.46
CA ILE A 19 -8.25 -17.55 8.19
C ILE A 19 -6.74 -17.32 8.13
N THR A 20 -6.15 -17.50 6.94
CA THR A 20 -4.76 -17.13 6.69
C THR A 20 -4.68 -15.63 6.92
N MET A 21 -3.97 -15.25 8.00
CA MET A 21 -3.77 -13.85 8.35
C MET A 21 -3.13 -13.13 7.15
N ARG A 22 -3.81 -12.11 6.64
CA ARG A 22 -3.29 -11.31 5.52
C ARG A 22 -2.01 -10.62 5.94
N ARG A 23 -1.06 -10.53 5.00
CA ARG A 23 0.24 -9.92 5.24
C ARG A 23 0.59 -8.92 4.15
N ILE A 24 0.82 -7.67 4.52
CA ILE A 24 1.10 -6.57 3.59
C ILE A 24 2.40 -5.86 3.98
N ILE A 25 3.26 -5.62 2.98
CA ILE A 25 4.44 -4.79 3.14
C ILE A 25 4.03 -3.33 2.96
N VAL A 26 4.42 -2.47 3.89
CA VAL A 26 4.19 -1.03 3.81
C VAL A 26 5.53 -0.32 3.68
N GLY A 27 5.77 0.28 2.53
CA GLY A 27 6.92 1.15 2.27
C GLY A 27 6.54 2.62 2.51
N ILE A 28 7.39 3.38 3.19
CA ILE A 28 7.22 4.83 3.34
C ILE A 28 8.49 5.52 2.87
N THR A 29 8.35 6.42 1.89
CA THR A 29 9.48 7.11 1.28
C THR A 29 9.38 8.62 1.42
N GLY A 30 10.42 9.36 1.02
CA GLY A 30 10.58 10.79 1.31
C GLY A 30 9.81 11.71 0.35
N ALA A 31 8.56 11.39 0.02
CA ALA A 31 7.65 12.34 -0.61
C ALA A 31 6.74 12.95 0.47
N THR A 32 6.23 14.17 0.26
CA THR A 32 5.23 14.76 1.14
C THR A 32 3.92 13.95 1.11
N GLY A 33 3.14 14.03 2.18
CA GLY A 33 1.96 13.20 2.39
C GLY A 33 2.26 11.98 3.27
N ALA A 34 3.22 12.10 4.19
CA ALA A 34 3.55 11.07 5.18
C ALA A 34 2.33 10.58 5.96
N ILE A 35 1.33 11.44 6.12
CA ILE A 35 0.04 11.12 6.76
C ILE A 35 -0.66 9.91 6.11
N PHE A 36 -0.53 9.69 4.80
CA PHE A 36 -1.13 8.54 4.13
C PHE A 36 -0.55 7.22 4.64
N GLY A 37 0.78 7.15 4.85
CA GLY A 37 1.44 5.98 5.40
C GLY A 37 1.03 5.69 6.85
N ILE A 38 0.94 6.73 7.67
CA ILE A 38 0.51 6.63 9.07
C ILE A 38 -0.94 6.13 9.14
N ARG A 39 -1.85 6.78 8.41
CA ARG A 39 -3.27 6.42 8.39
C ARG A 39 -3.49 5.00 7.84
N LEU A 40 -2.70 4.60 6.83
CA LEU A 40 -2.73 3.25 6.28
C LEU A 40 -2.33 2.20 7.33
N LEU A 41 -1.25 2.43 8.10
CA LEU A 41 -0.83 1.51 9.16
C LEU A 41 -1.91 1.37 10.24
N HIS A 42 -2.54 2.47 10.67
CA HIS A 42 -3.67 2.42 11.59
C HIS A 42 -4.84 1.59 11.04
N ALA A 43 -5.20 1.80 9.79
CA ALA A 43 -6.31 1.09 9.14
C ALA A 43 -6.01 -0.41 8.98
N LEU A 44 -4.79 -0.78 8.58
CA LEU A 44 -4.37 -2.18 8.47
C LEU A 44 -4.34 -2.87 9.84
N ARG A 45 -3.88 -2.18 10.89
CA ARG A 45 -3.90 -2.69 12.27
C ARG A 45 -5.33 -2.93 12.75
N ALA A 46 -6.25 -1.99 12.50
CA ALA A 46 -7.66 -2.15 12.83
C ALA A 46 -8.32 -3.33 12.08
N ALA A 47 -7.89 -3.58 10.84
CA ALA A 47 -8.32 -4.72 10.04
C ALA A 47 -7.59 -6.04 10.37
N GLN A 48 -6.77 -6.08 11.42
CA GLN A 48 -5.98 -7.25 11.87
C GLN A 48 -5.09 -7.84 10.76
N VAL A 49 -4.50 -6.99 9.92
CA VAL A 49 -3.53 -7.37 8.88
C VAL A 49 -2.13 -7.32 9.46
N GLU A 50 -1.35 -8.39 9.26
CA GLU A 50 0.07 -8.40 9.58
C GLU A 50 0.82 -7.44 8.65
N THR A 51 1.48 -6.44 9.22
CA THR A 51 2.17 -5.39 8.45
C THR A 51 3.68 -5.46 8.62
N HIS A 52 4.41 -5.40 7.50
CA HIS A 52 5.87 -5.33 7.44
C HIS A 52 6.28 -3.94 6.97
N LEU A 53 6.70 -3.09 7.89
CA LEU A 53 7.10 -1.71 7.59
C LEU A 53 8.55 -1.66 7.11
N VAL A 54 8.77 -0.96 5.98
CA VAL A 54 10.10 -0.54 5.51
C VAL A 54 10.10 0.98 5.35
N LEU A 55 10.77 1.66 6.27
CA LEU A 55 10.83 3.12 6.33
C LEU A 55 12.16 3.61 5.76
N SER A 56 12.13 4.42 4.69
CA SER A 56 13.35 5.01 4.15
C SER A 56 13.87 6.13 5.04
N LYS A 57 15.17 6.45 4.94
CA LYS A 57 15.78 7.54 5.73
C LYS A 57 15.05 8.88 5.51
N TRP A 58 14.74 9.24 4.28
CA TRP A 58 13.98 10.46 3.97
C TRP A 58 12.51 10.34 4.37
N GLY A 59 11.91 9.16 4.32
CA GLY A 59 10.57 8.92 4.83
C GLY A 59 10.46 9.23 6.32
N GLN A 60 11.46 8.81 7.11
CA GLN A 60 11.52 9.15 8.54
C GLN A 60 11.56 10.66 8.76
N GLN A 61 12.44 11.38 8.07
CA GLN A 61 12.55 12.84 8.22
C GLN A 61 11.27 13.56 7.80
N THR A 62 10.63 13.11 6.72
CA THR A 62 9.38 13.70 6.24
C THR A 62 8.24 13.49 7.24
N ILE A 63 8.10 12.29 7.82
CA ILE A 63 7.09 12.01 8.85
C ILE A 63 7.25 12.95 10.06
N GLU A 64 8.45 13.02 10.62
CA GLU A 64 8.73 13.85 11.78
C GLU A 64 8.43 15.33 11.48
N HIS A 65 8.82 15.81 10.29
CA HIS A 65 8.59 17.20 9.88
C HIS A 65 7.10 17.52 9.66
N GLU A 66 6.35 16.66 8.98
CA GLU A 66 4.96 16.92 8.58
C GLU A 66 3.96 16.66 9.69
N THR A 67 4.23 15.70 10.58
CA THR A 67 3.22 15.18 11.50
C THR A 67 3.65 15.20 12.99
N GLY A 68 4.92 15.40 13.27
CA GLY A 68 5.49 15.28 14.62
C GLY A 68 5.56 13.84 15.15
N VAL A 69 5.11 12.84 14.36
CA VAL A 69 5.20 11.42 14.74
C VAL A 69 6.63 10.96 14.60
N THR A 70 7.19 10.33 15.64
CA THR A 70 8.56 9.80 15.58
C THR A 70 8.63 8.48 14.83
N ALA A 71 9.82 8.14 14.36
CA ALA A 71 10.03 6.85 13.68
C ALA A 71 9.74 5.65 14.63
N GLU A 72 9.98 5.79 15.93
CA GLU A 72 9.69 4.78 16.94
C GLU A 72 8.18 4.54 17.04
N GLN A 73 7.41 5.61 17.21
CA GLN A 73 5.94 5.55 17.26
C GLN A 73 5.36 4.90 15.99
N LEU A 74 5.95 5.21 14.83
CA LEU A 74 5.51 4.60 13.58
C LEU A 74 5.82 3.09 13.53
N ARG A 75 7.00 2.66 14.02
CA ARG A 75 7.37 1.25 14.08
C ARG A 75 6.44 0.45 14.98
N GLU A 76 5.95 1.04 16.07
CA GLU A 76 5.00 0.43 17.01
C GLU A 76 3.62 0.18 16.39
N LEU A 77 3.26 0.89 15.31
CA LEU A 77 2.02 0.65 14.58
C LEU A 77 2.08 -0.60 13.71
N ALA A 78 3.26 -0.98 13.25
CA ALA A 78 3.46 -2.14 12.39
C ALA A 78 3.66 -3.43 13.21
N SER A 79 3.31 -4.58 12.64
CA SER A 79 3.57 -5.89 13.25
C SER A 79 5.07 -6.21 13.29
N VAL A 80 5.77 -5.86 12.21
CA VAL A 80 7.23 -6.02 12.09
C VAL A 80 7.80 -4.80 11.38
N SER A 81 8.94 -4.29 11.85
CA SER A 81 9.67 -3.21 11.19
C SER A 81 11.05 -3.67 10.74
N HIS A 82 11.42 -3.34 9.52
CA HIS A 82 12.70 -3.69 8.93
C HIS A 82 13.55 -2.45 8.65
N GLY A 83 14.85 -2.55 8.94
CA GLY A 83 15.81 -1.53 8.53
C GLY A 83 15.93 -1.46 7.01
N THR A 84 15.95 -0.25 6.43
CA THR A 84 15.98 -0.06 4.97
C THR A 84 17.20 -0.65 4.26
N SER A 85 18.32 -0.85 4.98
CA SER A 85 19.55 -1.47 4.48
C SER A 85 19.63 -2.99 4.75
N ASN A 86 18.66 -3.55 5.46
CA ASN A 86 18.67 -4.97 5.82
C ASN A 86 18.21 -5.85 4.66
N MET A 87 19.11 -6.15 3.75
CA MET A 87 18.83 -7.01 2.59
C MET A 87 18.63 -8.50 2.94
N ALA A 88 18.90 -8.91 4.20
CA ALA A 88 18.61 -10.24 4.73
C ALA A 88 17.20 -10.37 5.34
N ALA A 89 16.41 -9.28 5.36
CA ALA A 89 15.04 -9.31 5.86
C ALA A 89 14.15 -10.29 5.06
N THR A 90 13.17 -10.91 5.72
CA THR A 90 12.25 -11.88 5.09
C THR A 90 11.56 -11.34 3.84
N VAL A 91 11.19 -10.06 3.84
CA VAL A 91 10.53 -9.37 2.72
C VAL A 91 11.42 -9.19 1.48
N SER A 92 12.71 -9.50 1.57
CA SER A 92 13.63 -9.52 0.42
C SER A 92 13.57 -10.82 -0.38
N SER A 93 12.82 -11.83 0.09
CA SER A 93 12.71 -13.15 -0.53
C SER A 93 11.30 -13.42 -1.05
N GLY A 94 11.19 -13.97 -2.26
CA GLY A 94 9.92 -14.40 -2.85
C GLY A 94 9.28 -15.58 -2.15
N SER A 95 10.07 -16.41 -1.42
CA SER A 95 9.56 -17.52 -0.62
C SER A 95 8.81 -17.08 0.63
N PHE A 96 9.02 -15.84 1.10
CA PHE A 96 8.20 -15.24 2.14
C PHE A 96 6.90 -14.75 1.54
N PHE A 97 5.81 -15.43 1.85
CA PHE A 97 4.51 -15.11 1.26
C PHE A 97 3.92 -13.83 1.87
N THR A 98 3.48 -12.93 0.97
CA THR A 98 2.72 -11.72 1.31
C THR A 98 1.61 -11.52 0.28
N ASP A 99 0.50 -10.88 0.68
CA ASP A 99 -0.60 -10.52 -0.24
C ASP A 99 -0.21 -9.38 -1.20
N GLY A 100 0.84 -8.64 -0.86
CA GLY A 100 1.38 -7.59 -1.69
C GLY A 100 2.10 -6.51 -0.90
N MET A 101 2.31 -5.37 -1.58
CA MET A 101 3.01 -4.21 -1.02
C MET A 101 2.32 -2.91 -1.40
N VAL A 102 2.32 -1.97 -0.46
CA VAL A 102 1.95 -0.57 -0.69
C VAL A 102 3.15 0.32 -0.41
N ILE A 103 3.40 1.31 -1.26
CA ILE A 103 4.36 2.38 -0.97
C ILE A 103 3.59 3.69 -0.89
N ALA A 104 3.41 4.22 0.31
CA ALA A 104 2.61 5.42 0.60
C ALA A 104 3.26 6.32 1.66
N PRO A 105 3.73 7.51 1.28
CA PRO A 105 3.84 8.02 -0.08
C PRO A 105 5.02 7.38 -0.85
N CYS A 106 4.94 7.41 -2.18
CA CYS A 106 6.01 6.95 -3.06
C CYS A 106 6.68 8.15 -3.75
N SER A 107 7.97 8.35 -3.47
CA SER A 107 8.76 9.38 -4.16
C SER A 107 9.08 8.98 -5.60
N MET A 108 9.27 9.97 -6.49
CA MET A 108 9.65 9.71 -7.88
C MET A 108 11.00 9.00 -8.01
N ARG A 109 11.93 9.23 -7.06
CA ARG A 109 13.18 8.47 -6.98
C ARG A 109 12.90 6.97 -6.78
N THR A 110 12.02 6.63 -5.84
CA THR A 110 11.63 5.24 -5.57
C THR A 110 10.89 4.63 -6.76
N LEU A 111 9.94 5.35 -7.33
CA LEU A 111 9.18 4.93 -8.50
C LEU A 111 10.11 4.65 -9.69
N GLY A 112 11.03 5.57 -9.98
CA GLY A 112 12.02 5.40 -11.05
C GLY A 112 12.95 4.21 -10.81
N ALA A 113 13.40 4.01 -9.57
CA ALA A 113 14.24 2.86 -9.20
C ALA A 113 13.51 1.53 -9.45
N ILE A 114 12.25 1.42 -9.04
CA ILE A 114 11.42 0.21 -9.28
C ILE A 114 11.20 -0.01 -10.78
N ALA A 115 10.89 1.05 -11.54
CA ALA A 115 10.67 0.97 -12.98
C ALA A 115 11.89 0.44 -13.75
N HIS A 116 13.09 0.61 -13.21
CA HIS A 116 14.34 0.19 -13.85
C HIS A 116 15.02 -1.00 -13.15
N GLY A 117 14.36 -1.64 -12.18
CA GLY A 117 14.91 -2.79 -11.45
C GLY A 117 16.13 -2.44 -10.57
N TYR A 118 16.23 -1.19 -10.12
CA TYR A 118 17.32 -0.74 -9.28
C TYR A 118 17.05 -1.04 -7.81
N GLY A 119 17.86 -1.89 -7.18
CA GLY A 119 17.60 -2.52 -5.90
C GLY A 119 18.47 -2.05 -4.73
N GLU A 120 18.82 -0.77 -4.61
CA GLU A 120 19.76 -0.25 -3.60
C GLU A 120 19.25 -0.32 -2.16
N SER A 121 17.95 -0.42 -1.95
CA SER A 121 17.33 -0.44 -0.62
C SER A 121 16.32 -1.58 -0.48
N LEU A 122 15.99 -1.93 0.76
CA LEU A 122 14.97 -2.96 1.02
C LEU A 122 13.60 -2.57 0.47
N VAL A 123 13.25 -1.27 0.38
CA VAL A 123 12.02 -0.80 -0.27
C VAL A 123 12.00 -1.22 -1.74
N HIS A 124 13.09 -0.95 -2.46
CA HIS A 124 13.21 -1.31 -3.87
C HIS A 124 13.24 -2.82 -4.07
N ARG A 125 14.02 -3.53 -3.23
CA ARG A 125 14.11 -4.99 -3.31
C ARG A 125 12.79 -5.68 -3.02
N SER A 126 12.05 -5.24 -2.01
CA SER A 126 10.73 -5.80 -1.71
C SER A 126 9.76 -5.58 -2.86
N ALA A 127 9.75 -4.38 -3.47
CA ALA A 127 8.91 -4.10 -4.63
C ALA A 127 9.29 -4.98 -5.84
N ASP A 128 10.60 -5.19 -6.11
CA ASP A 128 11.09 -6.11 -7.14
C ASP A 128 10.60 -7.55 -6.89
N VAL A 129 10.66 -8.01 -5.64
CA VAL A 129 10.14 -9.32 -5.24
C VAL A 129 8.64 -9.41 -5.52
N ILE A 130 7.86 -8.42 -5.12
CA ILE A 130 6.42 -8.37 -5.38
C ILE A 130 6.11 -8.47 -6.87
N LEU A 131 6.84 -7.73 -7.70
CA LEU A 131 6.66 -7.74 -9.16
C LEU A 131 7.00 -9.09 -9.77
N LYS A 132 8.16 -9.68 -9.44
CA LYS A 132 8.57 -10.97 -10.01
C LYS A 132 7.68 -12.13 -9.58
N GLU A 133 7.09 -12.07 -8.37
CA GLU A 133 6.12 -13.04 -7.86
C GLU A 133 4.68 -12.74 -8.32
N ARG A 134 4.49 -11.70 -9.15
CA ARG A 134 3.18 -11.26 -9.68
C ARG A 134 2.14 -11.00 -8.57
N ARG A 135 2.61 -10.48 -7.42
CA ARG A 135 1.75 -10.05 -6.33
C ARG A 135 1.32 -8.60 -6.50
N LYS A 136 0.33 -8.17 -5.75
CA LYS A 136 -0.21 -6.81 -5.82
C LYS A 136 0.83 -5.78 -5.33
N LEU A 137 1.18 -4.83 -6.21
CA LEU A 137 1.96 -3.64 -5.84
C LEU A 137 1.09 -2.40 -6.06
N VAL A 138 0.93 -1.59 -5.01
CA VAL A 138 0.24 -0.31 -5.06
C VAL A 138 1.23 0.79 -4.75
N LEU A 139 1.35 1.76 -5.65
CA LEU A 139 2.16 2.94 -5.44
C LEU A 139 1.26 4.17 -5.29
N VAL A 140 1.52 4.96 -4.24
CA VAL A 140 0.87 6.26 -4.00
C VAL A 140 1.89 7.36 -4.34
N PRO A 141 2.14 7.62 -5.65
CA PRO A 141 3.16 8.57 -6.08
C PRO A 141 2.70 9.99 -5.80
N ARG A 142 3.62 10.81 -5.27
CA ARG A 142 3.32 12.24 -5.04
C ARG A 142 4.43 13.10 -5.64
N GLU A 143 4.03 13.86 -6.65
CA GLU A 143 4.86 14.85 -7.32
C GLU A 143 3.97 15.82 -8.10
N THR A 144 4.38 17.09 -8.18
CA THR A 144 3.72 18.09 -9.03
C THR A 144 4.66 19.26 -9.32
N PRO A 145 4.77 19.73 -10.57
CA PRO A 145 4.27 19.11 -11.81
C PRO A 145 5.02 17.81 -12.12
N LEU A 146 4.43 16.97 -12.98
CA LEU A 146 5.06 15.74 -13.47
C LEU A 146 5.93 16.03 -14.70
N SER A 147 7.15 15.50 -14.72
CA SER A 147 8.00 15.49 -15.91
C SER A 147 7.64 14.32 -16.84
N GLU A 148 8.12 14.38 -18.09
CA GLU A 148 7.99 13.28 -19.05
C GLU A 148 8.56 11.96 -18.48
N ILE A 149 9.74 12.01 -17.86
CA ILE A 149 10.37 10.83 -17.24
C ILE A 149 9.48 10.23 -16.14
N HIS A 150 8.80 11.07 -15.35
CA HIS A 150 7.86 10.57 -14.33
C HIS A 150 6.72 9.82 -14.97
N LEU A 151 6.11 10.39 -16.02
CA LEU A 151 4.98 9.80 -16.74
C LEU A 151 5.37 8.50 -17.44
N GLU A 152 6.53 8.44 -18.08
CA GLU A 152 7.04 7.21 -18.72
C GLU A 152 7.26 6.10 -17.71
N ASN A 153 7.89 6.39 -16.56
CA ASN A 153 8.09 5.42 -15.49
C ASN A 153 6.78 4.92 -14.90
N MET A 154 5.80 5.81 -14.69
CA MET A 154 4.46 5.44 -14.24
C MET A 154 3.77 4.54 -15.26
N LEU A 155 3.82 4.86 -16.55
CA LEU A 155 3.25 4.07 -17.63
C LEU A 155 3.90 2.69 -17.71
N LYS A 156 5.22 2.61 -17.62
CA LYS A 156 5.97 1.35 -17.61
C LYS A 156 5.51 0.43 -16.48
N LEU A 157 5.41 0.95 -15.27
CA LEU A 157 4.97 0.18 -14.11
C LEU A 157 3.49 -0.21 -14.21
N ALA A 158 2.62 0.67 -14.71
CA ALA A 158 1.22 0.36 -14.94
C ALA A 158 1.04 -0.81 -15.92
N ARG A 159 1.83 -0.86 -17.01
CA ARG A 159 1.87 -1.99 -17.95
C ARG A 159 2.33 -3.30 -17.32
N MET A 160 3.13 -3.24 -16.25
CA MET A 160 3.56 -4.38 -15.45
C MET A 160 2.50 -4.84 -14.43
N GLY A 161 1.34 -4.18 -14.36
CA GLY A 161 0.25 -4.49 -13.43
C GLY A 161 0.33 -3.78 -12.09
N VAL A 162 1.22 -2.79 -11.93
CA VAL A 162 1.28 -1.97 -10.72
C VAL A 162 0.10 -1.01 -10.68
N THR A 163 -0.58 -0.94 -9.54
CA THR A 163 -1.63 0.06 -9.34
C THR A 163 -1.00 1.42 -9.04
N MET A 164 -1.17 2.37 -9.97
CA MET A 164 -0.82 3.78 -9.75
C MET A 164 -1.99 4.47 -9.06
N LEU A 165 -1.80 4.94 -7.83
CA LEU A 165 -2.84 5.59 -7.03
C LEU A 165 -2.33 6.95 -6.50
N PRO A 166 -2.16 7.95 -7.37
CA PRO A 166 -1.81 9.29 -6.92
C PRO A 166 -2.86 9.81 -5.92
N PRO A 167 -2.48 10.51 -4.85
CA PRO A 167 -3.40 10.94 -3.80
C PRO A 167 -4.21 12.16 -4.25
N MET A 168 -5.08 11.96 -5.24
CA MET A 168 -5.95 13.00 -5.80
C MET A 168 -7.22 13.15 -4.98
N PRO A 169 -7.59 14.37 -4.54
CA PRO A 169 -8.81 14.61 -3.77
C PRO A 169 -10.07 14.26 -4.56
N ALA A 170 -11.03 13.61 -3.91
CA ALA A 170 -12.35 13.29 -4.46
C ALA A 170 -13.40 14.22 -3.87
N PHE A 171 -13.72 15.31 -4.57
CA PHE A 171 -14.66 16.33 -4.09
C PHE A 171 -16.14 15.90 -4.17
N TYR A 172 -16.48 14.90 -4.98
CA TYR A 172 -17.85 14.38 -5.08
C TYR A 172 -18.38 13.77 -3.76
N ASN A 173 -17.48 13.42 -2.82
CA ASN A 173 -17.85 12.96 -1.49
C ASN A 173 -18.12 14.10 -0.50
N HIS A 174 -18.00 15.36 -0.94
CA HIS A 174 -18.14 16.57 -0.11
C HIS A 174 -17.25 16.54 1.15
N PRO A 175 -15.90 16.38 1.01
CA PRO A 175 -15.00 16.37 2.14
C PRO A 175 -15.07 17.72 2.87
N LYS A 176 -15.11 17.69 4.20
CA LYS A 176 -15.15 18.88 5.06
C LYS A 176 -13.80 19.19 5.68
N THR A 177 -12.98 18.18 5.81
CA THR A 177 -11.67 18.24 6.45
C THR A 177 -10.60 17.62 5.55
N ILE A 178 -9.33 17.90 5.86
CA ILE A 178 -8.20 17.22 5.21
C ILE A 178 -8.23 15.72 5.55
N ASP A 179 -8.64 15.36 6.76
CA ASP A 179 -8.76 13.95 7.17
C ASP A 179 -9.75 13.18 6.30
N ASP A 180 -10.86 13.77 5.89
CA ASP A 180 -11.81 13.13 4.96
C ASP A 180 -11.15 12.79 3.63
N ILE A 181 -10.25 13.64 3.13
CA ILE A 181 -9.48 13.40 1.91
C ILE A 181 -8.47 12.28 2.12
N VAL A 182 -7.74 12.32 3.24
CA VAL A 182 -6.76 11.29 3.61
C VAL A 182 -7.43 9.92 3.74
N ASP A 183 -8.54 9.85 4.45
CA ASP A 183 -9.31 8.62 4.69
C ASP A 183 -9.84 8.04 3.39
N HIS A 184 -10.34 8.90 2.48
CA HIS A 184 -10.78 8.43 1.16
C HIS A 184 -9.63 7.78 0.37
N ILE A 185 -8.44 8.42 0.32
CA ILE A 185 -7.27 7.87 -0.37
C ILE A 185 -6.84 6.54 0.24
N VAL A 186 -6.77 6.46 1.57
CA VAL A 186 -6.40 5.22 2.28
C VAL A 186 -7.43 4.11 2.02
N ALA A 187 -8.71 4.42 2.03
CA ALA A 187 -9.77 3.47 1.67
C ALA A 187 -9.59 2.93 0.24
N ARG A 188 -9.23 3.78 -0.73
CA ARG A 188 -8.94 3.36 -2.11
C ARG A 188 -7.72 2.44 -2.20
N VAL A 189 -6.71 2.63 -1.32
CA VAL A 189 -5.58 1.70 -1.20
C VAL A 189 -6.04 0.35 -0.66
N LEU A 190 -6.84 0.34 0.40
CA LEU A 190 -7.37 -0.89 1.02
C LEU A 190 -8.26 -1.69 0.05
N ASP A 191 -9.04 -0.99 -0.80
CA ASP A 191 -9.86 -1.61 -1.85
C ASP A 191 -9.03 -2.49 -2.79
N GLN A 192 -7.77 -2.11 -3.07
CA GLN A 192 -6.90 -2.89 -3.95
C GLN A 192 -6.57 -4.26 -3.37
N PHE A 193 -6.70 -4.43 -2.07
CA PHE A 193 -6.49 -5.68 -1.35
C PHE A 193 -7.81 -6.34 -0.91
N GLY A 194 -8.97 -5.77 -1.25
CA GLY A 194 -10.27 -6.27 -0.79
C GLY A 194 -10.41 -6.22 0.72
N ILE A 195 -9.83 -5.20 1.36
CA ILE A 195 -9.97 -4.94 2.80
C ILE A 195 -11.08 -3.91 2.98
N PRO A 196 -12.13 -4.20 3.76
CA PRO A 196 -13.20 -3.25 4.03
C PRO A 196 -12.67 -1.96 4.69
N ALA A 197 -13.23 -0.81 4.29
CA ALA A 197 -12.88 0.51 4.79
C ALA A 197 -14.15 1.33 5.00
N ASP A 198 -14.85 1.06 6.10
CA ASP A 198 -16.15 1.67 6.40
C ASP A 198 -16.02 3.09 6.96
N PHE A 199 -14.80 3.52 7.25
CA PHE A 199 -14.49 4.86 7.76
C PHE A 199 -14.51 5.95 6.67
N ALA A 200 -14.53 5.59 5.39
CA ALA A 200 -14.53 6.53 4.27
C ALA A 200 -15.86 6.52 3.53
N LYS A 201 -16.38 7.70 3.26
CA LYS A 201 -17.59 7.90 2.48
C LYS A 201 -17.39 7.40 1.04
N ARG A 202 -18.35 6.63 0.53
CA ARG A 202 -18.31 6.07 -0.82
C ARG A 202 -19.35 6.72 -1.71
N TRP A 203 -19.10 6.68 -3.02
CA TRP A 203 -20.10 7.09 -4.01
C TRP A 203 -21.27 6.12 -4.00
N ASP A 204 -22.47 6.65 -3.81
CA ASP A 204 -23.74 5.91 -3.74
C ASP A 204 -24.60 6.03 -5.01
N GLY A 205 -24.11 6.73 -6.02
CA GLY A 205 -24.85 6.99 -7.27
C GLY A 205 -25.78 8.19 -7.22
N GLN A 206 -25.85 8.92 -6.10
CA GLN A 206 -26.74 10.06 -5.94
C GLN A 206 -25.98 11.39 -6.04
N LEU A 207 -26.50 12.30 -6.86
CA LEU A 207 -26.04 13.67 -6.91
C LEU A 207 -26.75 14.49 -5.83
N SER A 208 -26.09 14.65 -4.67
CA SER A 208 -26.55 15.59 -3.65
C SER A 208 -25.97 17.00 -3.94
N HIS A 209 -26.80 18.04 -3.89
CA HIS A 209 -26.29 19.40 -3.96
C HIS A 209 -25.65 19.77 -2.61
N PRO A 210 -24.38 20.24 -2.59
CA PRO A 210 -23.80 20.77 -1.36
C PRO A 210 -24.61 22.00 -0.93
N GLU A 211 -24.86 22.15 0.38
CA GLU A 211 -25.26 23.43 0.94
C GLU A 211 -24.24 24.47 0.47
N SER A 212 -24.73 25.56 -0.13
CA SER A 212 -23.97 26.55 -0.89
C SER A 212 -22.59 26.86 -0.31
N VAL A 213 -21.55 26.61 -1.09
CA VAL A 213 -20.18 27.06 -0.78
C VAL A 213 -20.20 28.55 -0.66
N LYS A 214 -20.10 29.10 0.56
CA LYS A 214 -19.91 30.53 0.79
C LYS A 214 -18.64 30.92 0.05
N ARG A 215 -18.78 31.77 -0.99
CA ARG A 215 -17.63 32.31 -1.71
C ARG A 215 -16.70 32.95 -0.69
N VAL A 216 -15.48 32.50 -0.65
CA VAL A 216 -14.40 33.18 0.07
C VAL A 216 -14.21 34.51 -0.65
N LYS A 217 -14.49 35.63 0.07
CA LYS A 217 -14.25 37.00 -0.42
C LYS A 217 -12.75 37.26 -0.42
#